data_a3b05df9673f9087c2c768f6c9e18a3a
#
_entry.id   a3b05df9673f9087c2c768f6c9e18a3a
#
_cell.length_a   1.000
_cell.length_b   1.000
_cell.length_c   1.000
_cell.angle_alpha   90.00
_cell.angle_beta   90.00
_cell.angle_gamma   90.00
#
_symmetry.space_group_name_H-M   'P 1'
#
loop_
_entity.id
_entity.type
_entity.pdbx_description
1 polymer ?
#
loop_
_entity_poly.entity_id
_entity_poly.type
_entity_poly.pdbx_seq_one_letter_code
_entity_poly.pdbx_strand_id
1 'polypeptide(L)'
;MKRITFLIIILFGLGCSKNIDYENLNEIDISISSDHKILSNSDLIKETFLSFLNEQVIDFSSVSKDLYKTTWVYAFQAKRKWPNRYNIKVKEHQPLAKWGDNKFLTHSGILIKPSADDSHIHLVLLRGRESEKFVLLDMSRQIQNQLNRYNEKVEEVNLSSGGYLKVTTEKGTELTFTTKNFREQLERLEDFISFELFSGKLNNIRNMDFRYNNGVSILFY
;
A
#
# COMPACT_ATOMS: atom_id res chain seq x y z
N MET A 1 44.67 40.69 72.06
CA MET A 1 43.26 40.55 71.64
C MET A 1 43.20 40.83 70.14
N LYS A 2 43.15 39.77 69.31
CA LYS A 2 43.12 39.87 67.82
C LYS A 2 41.66 39.81 67.34
N ARG A 3 41.19 40.85 66.69
CA ARG A 3 39.87 40.89 66.05
C ARG A 3 39.97 40.22 64.64
N ILE A 4 39.29 39.11 64.47
CA ILE A 4 39.18 38.42 63.19
C ILE A 4 37.96 39.05 62.51
N THR A 5 38.22 39.80 61.43
CA THR A 5 37.19 40.34 60.56
C THR A 5 36.80 39.28 59.55
N PHE A 6 35.58 38.78 59.61
CA PHE A 6 35.02 37.79 58.65
C PHE A 6 34.49 38.51 57.42
N LEU A 7 35.21 38.34 56.34
CA LEU A 7 34.84 38.93 55.02
C LEU A 7 33.87 37.95 54.33
N ILE A 8 32.59 38.29 54.30
CA ILE A 8 31.56 37.51 53.56
C ILE A 8 31.62 37.96 52.10
N ILE A 9 32.16 37.09 51.23
CA ILE A 9 32.09 37.26 49.78
C ILE A 9 30.76 36.73 49.32
N ILE A 10 29.84 37.64 48.97
CA ILE A 10 28.58 37.31 48.29
C ILE A 10 28.91 37.10 46.81
N LEU A 11 29.01 35.87 46.38
CA LEU A 11 29.08 35.50 44.98
C LEU A 11 27.67 35.71 44.34
N PHE A 12 27.48 36.84 43.69
CA PHE A 12 26.36 37.03 42.79
C PHE A 12 26.56 36.11 41.56
N GLY A 13 25.94 34.94 41.58
CA GLY A 13 25.80 34.12 40.42
C GLY A 13 24.92 34.86 39.39
N LEU A 14 25.56 35.42 38.34
CA LEU A 14 24.87 35.86 37.14
C LEU A 14 24.26 34.63 36.44
N GLY A 15 23.09 34.23 36.90
CA GLY A 15 22.25 33.29 36.16
C GLY A 15 21.84 33.95 34.88
N CYS A 16 22.43 33.53 33.74
CA CYS A 16 21.83 33.78 32.43
C CYS A 16 20.44 33.15 32.41
N SER A 17 19.43 33.90 32.79
CA SER A 17 18.07 33.57 32.43
C SER A 17 17.94 33.80 30.93
N LYS A 18 18.12 32.76 30.13
CA LYS A 18 17.55 32.75 28.77
C LYS A 18 16.06 33.01 28.95
N ASN A 19 15.61 34.20 28.56
CA ASN A 19 14.20 34.44 28.40
C ASN A 19 13.68 33.39 27.41
N ILE A 20 13.01 32.41 27.94
CA ILE A 20 12.22 31.47 27.12
C ILE A 20 11.00 32.31 26.75
N ASP A 21 10.92 32.72 25.47
CA ASP A 21 9.72 33.34 24.92
C ASP A 21 8.57 32.37 25.04
N TYR A 22 7.72 32.56 26.02
CA TYR A 22 6.51 31.77 26.27
C TYR A 22 5.40 32.03 25.25
N GLU A 23 5.55 33.06 24.39
CA GLU A 23 4.54 33.38 23.38
C GLU A 23 4.40 32.34 22.26
N ASN A 24 5.40 31.49 22.01
CA ASN A 24 5.37 30.45 20.98
C ASN A 24 5.01 29.04 21.50
N LEU A 25 4.53 28.91 22.73
CA LEU A 25 4.19 27.62 23.33
C LEU A 25 2.86 27.05 22.80
N ASN A 26 2.06 27.85 22.10
CA ASN A 26 0.75 27.45 21.62
C ASN A 26 0.75 26.85 20.20
N GLU A 27 1.85 26.92 19.47
CA GLU A 27 1.94 26.36 18.14
C GLU A 27 2.58 24.96 18.20
N ILE A 28 1.76 23.94 17.96
CA ILE A 28 2.22 22.55 17.89
C ILE A 28 2.76 22.30 16.50
N ASP A 29 4.06 22.08 16.39
CA ASP A 29 4.73 21.73 15.12
C ASP A 29 4.76 20.21 14.94
N ILE A 30 4.09 19.73 13.88
CA ILE A 30 4.03 18.31 13.53
C ILE A 30 4.75 18.08 12.21
N SER A 31 5.85 17.34 12.25
CA SER A 31 6.50 16.85 11.06
C SER A 31 6.15 15.39 10.80
N ILE A 32 5.64 15.10 9.59
CA ILE A 32 5.26 13.76 9.16
C ILE A 32 6.23 13.29 8.08
N SER A 33 6.75 12.09 8.24
CA SER A 33 7.56 11.41 7.23
C SER A 33 6.97 10.04 6.93
N SER A 34 6.86 9.69 5.64
CA SER A 34 6.39 8.38 5.20
C SER A 34 7.44 7.68 4.34
N ASP A 35 7.50 6.35 4.43
CA ASP A 35 8.41 5.52 3.63
C ASP A 35 7.93 5.42 2.16
N HIS A 36 6.63 5.61 1.91
CA HIS A 36 6.02 5.59 0.59
C HIS A 36 5.11 6.81 0.39
N LYS A 37 5.05 7.32 -0.85
CA LYS A 37 4.30 8.54 -1.18
C LYS A 37 2.80 8.30 -1.48
N ILE A 38 2.24 7.18 -1.07
CA ILE A 38 0.82 6.88 -1.32
C ILE A 38 -0.07 7.79 -0.47
N LEU A 39 0.33 8.09 0.75
CA LEU A 39 -0.31 9.09 1.60
C LEU A 39 0.04 10.50 1.10
N SER A 40 -0.55 10.90 0.00
CA SER A 40 -0.50 12.30 -0.45
C SER A 40 -1.20 13.25 0.53
N ASN A 41 -2.05 12.74 1.42
CA ASN A 41 -2.77 13.49 2.44
C ASN A 41 -2.08 13.42 3.82
N SER A 42 -0.88 14.01 3.92
CA SER A 42 -0.26 14.30 5.22
C SER A 42 -1.18 15.12 6.14
N ASP A 43 -2.10 15.90 5.56
CA ASP A 43 -3.03 16.74 6.30
C ASP A 43 -4.03 15.92 7.11
N LEU A 44 -4.56 14.82 6.60
CA LEU A 44 -5.47 13.94 7.34
C LEU A 44 -4.80 13.31 8.58
N ILE A 45 -3.54 12.87 8.43
CA ILE A 45 -2.77 12.33 9.55
C ILE A 45 -2.47 13.44 10.55
N LYS A 46 -2.13 14.63 10.06
CA LYS A 46 -1.86 15.81 10.88
C LYS A 46 -3.10 16.23 11.68
N GLU A 47 -4.26 16.34 11.05
CA GLU A 47 -5.52 16.66 11.70
C GLU A 47 -5.92 15.61 12.73
N THR A 48 -5.81 14.32 12.39
CA THR A 48 -6.07 13.22 13.32
C THR A 48 -5.17 13.35 14.55
N PHE A 49 -3.89 13.63 14.36
CA PHE A 49 -2.95 13.78 15.47
C PHE A 49 -3.21 15.04 16.31
N LEU A 50 -3.56 16.15 15.67
CA LEU A 50 -3.89 17.40 16.34
C LEU A 50 -5.12 17.28 17.23
N SER A 51 -6.14 16.53 16.81
CA SER A 51 -7.35 16.30 17.61
C SER A 51 -7.04 15.64 18.96
N PHE A 52 -6.06 14.73 19.00
CA PHE A 52 -5.64 14.06 20.24
C PHE A 52 -4.68 14.87 21.10
N LEU A 53 -3.88 15.77 20.49
CA LEU A 53 -2.96 16.62 21.26
C LEU A 53 -3.69 17.71 22.08
N ASN A 54 -4.91 18.05 21.70
CA ASN A 54 -5.76 18.99 22.43
C ASN A 54 -6.40 18.34 23.69
N GLU A 55 -6.33 17.01 23.82
CA GLU A 55 -6.75 16.33 25.03
C GLU A 55 -5.60 16.34 26.06
N GLN A 56 -5.93 16.59 27.33
CA GLN A 56 -4.93 16.69 28.42
C GLN A 56 -4.12 15.41 28.64
N VAL A 57 -4.62 14.27 28.15
CA VAL A 57 -3.97 12.96 28.21
C VAL A 57 -4.04 12.32 26.81
N ILE A 58 -2.89 12.15 26.17
CA ILE A 58 -2.81 11.45 24.89
C ILE A 58 -2.98 9.96 25.13
N ASP A 59 -4.14 9.42 24.83
CA ASP A 59 -4.33 7.97 24.73
C ASP A 59 -3.84 7.46 23.37
N PHE A 60 -2.61 6.97 23.33
CA PHE A 60 -2.03 6.40 22.12
C PHE A 60 -2.81 5.20 21.55
N SER A 61 -3.63 4.52 22.36
CA SER A 61 -4.46 3.42 21.90
C SER A 61 -5.62 3.92 21.03
N SER A 62 -6.20 5.05 21.38
CA SER A 62 -7.26 5.72 20.60
C SER A 62 -6.68 6.31 19.32
N VAL A 63 -5.54 7.00 19.38
CA VAL A 63 -4.80 7.51 18.21
C VAL A 63 -4.51 6.38 17.23
N SER A 64 -4.01 5.24 17.73
CA SER A 64 -3.70 4.11 16.87
C SER A 64 -4.93 3.54 16.19
N LYS A 65 -6.06 3.39 16.90
CA LYS A 65 -7.31 2.89 16.32
C LYS A 65 -7.79 3.77 15.17
N ASP A 66 -7.72 5.08 15.33
CA ASP A 66 -8.20 6.01 14.31
C ASP A 66 -7.23 6.15 13.12
N LEU A 67 -5.93 6.13 13.37
CA LEU A 67 -4.93 6.07 12.29
C LEU A 67 -5.03 4.76 11.49
N TYR A 68 -5.29 3.61 12.15
CA TYR A 68 -5.49 2.35 11.43
C TYR A 68 -6.84 2.24 10.71
N LYS A 69 -7.83 3.05 11.08
CA LYS A 69 -9.05 3.24 10.27
C LYS A 69 -8.76 4.03 8.99
N THR A 70 -7.78 4.93 9.01
CA THR A 70 -7.26 5.59 7.82
C THR A 70 -6.35 4.61 7.07
N THR A 71 -6.92 3.85 6.29
CA THR A 71 -6.65 2.83 5.32
C THR A 71 -5.20 2.49 4.95
N TRP A 72 -4.30 3.46 4.85
CA TRP A 72 -2.94 3.21 4.36
C TRP A 72 -1.87 3.05 5.43
N VAL A 73 -2.17 3.38 6.68
CA VAL A 73 -1.21 3.30 7.77
C VAL A 73 -1.02 1.86 8.24
N TYR A 74 0.15 1.29 7.98
CA TYR A 74 0.56 -0.02 8.49
C TYR A 74 1.09 0.06 9.92
N ALA A 75 1.92 1.06 10.19
CA ALA A 75 2.49 1.33 11.50
C ALA A 75 2.90 2.81 11.60
N PHE A 76 2.97 3.33 12.81
CA PHE A 76 3.51 4.66 13.05
C PHE A 76 4.37 4.72 14.31
N GLN A 77 5.25 5.71 14.36
CA GLN A 77 6.03 6.05 15.53
C GLN A 77 5.94 7.56 15.74
N ALA A 78 5.50 7.99 16.92
CA ALA A 78 5.50 9.38 17.32
C ALA A 78 6.63 9.65 18.33
N LYS A 79 7.44 10.68 18.08
CA LYS A 79 8.48 11.17 18.99
C LYS A 79 8.21 12.61 19.33
N ARG A 80 8.04 12.91 20.62
CA ARG A 80 7.97 14.28 21.10
C ARG A 80 9.39 14.87 21.17
N LYS A 81 9.57 16.07 20.64
CA LYS A 81 10.71 16.95 20.85
C LYS A 81 10.24 18.16 21.64
N TRP A 82 10.77 18.29 22.84
CA TRP A 82 10.43 19.41 23.72
C TRP A 82 10.75 20.76 23.04
N PRO A 83 9.95 21.85 23.20
CA PRO A 83 8.76 21.91 24.02
C PRO A 83 7.48 21.37 23.33
N ASN A 84 7.20 21.69 22.05
CA ASN A 84 5.91 21.41 21.39
C ASN A 84 6.06 20.84 19.99
N ARG A 85 7.14 20.13 19.71
CA ARG A 85 7.35 19.48 18.41
C ARG A 85 7.08 18.00 18.48
N TYR A 86 6.43 17.48 17.44
CA TYR A 86 6.20 16.05 17.27
C TYR A 86 6.74 15.61 15.91
N ASN A 87 7.51 14.53 15.92
CA ASN A 87 7.95 13.88 14.70
C ASN A 87 7.23 12.54 14.57
N ILE A 88 6.39 12.42 13.53
CA ILE A 88 5.60 11.23 13.26
C ILE A 88 6.21 10.54 12.04
N LYS A 89 6.66 9.30 12.23
CA LYS A 89 7.07 8.42 11.14
C LYS A 89 5.95 7.44 10.88
N VAL A 90 5.47 7.41 9.64
CA VAL A 90 4.41 6.51 9.19
C VAL A 90 5.01 5.47 8.27
N LYS A 91 4.64 4.20 8.45
CA LYS A 91 4.84 3.13 7.49
C LYS A 91 3.51 2.86 6.80
N GLU A 92 3.53 2.85 5.48
CA GLU A 92 2.34 2.61 4.68
C GLU A 92 2.18 1.15 4.28
N HIS A 93 0.94 0.73 4.05
CA HIS A 93 0.66 -0.54 3.40
C HIS A 93 1.16 -0.50 1.95
N GLN A 94 1.81 -1.58 1.52
CA GLN A 94 2.22 -1.77 0.13
C GLN A 94 1.12 -2.54 -0.62
N PRO A 95 0.44 -1.93 -1.59
CA PRO A 95 -0.58 -2.62 -2.37
C PRO A 95 0.09 -3.56 -3.38
N LEU A 96 -0.47 -4.77 -3.53
CA LEU A 96 -0.04 -5.78 -4.50
C LEU A 96 -1.00 -5.93 -5.67
N ALA A 97 -2.29 -5.71 -5.43
CA ALA A 97 -3.36 -5.82 -6.42
C ALA A 97 -4.57 -5.00 -5.99
N LYS A 98 -5.41 -4.61 -6.93
CA LYS A 98 -6.79 -4.18 -6.66
C LYS A 98 -7.63 -5.41 -6.35
N TRP A 99 -8.61 -5.30 -5.46
CA TRP A 99 -9.49 -6.40 -5.07
C TRP A 99 -10.96 -5.98 -5.16
N GLY A 100 -11.68 -6.60 -6.09
CA GLY A 100 -13.06 -6.20 -6.36
C GLY A 100 -13.14 -4.74 -6.79
N ASP A 101 -14.24 -4.06 -6.43
CA ASP A 101 -14.50 -2.72 -6.95
C ASP A 101 -13.78 -1.60 -6.20
N ASN A 102 -13.46 -1.80 -4.91
CA ASN A 102 -13.03 -0.71 -4.06
C ASN A 102 -12.05 -1.08 -2.94
N LYS A 103 -11.27 -2.14 -3.12
CA LYS A 103 -10.26 -2.55 -2.13
C LYS A 103 -8.90 -2.74 -2.78
N PHE A 104 -7.85 -2.70 -1.97
CA PHE A 104 -6.51 -3.15 -2.32
C PHE A 104 -6.09 -4.33 -1.46
N LEU A 105 -5.48 -5.32 -2.09
CA LEU A 105 -4.78 -6.38 -1.40
C LEU A 105 -3.35 -5.90 -1.11
N THR A 106 -2.97 -5.89 0.15
CA THR A 106 -1.65 -5.45 0.60
C THR A 106 -0.67 -6.61 0.73
N HIS A 107 0.61 -6.28 0.83
CA HIS A 107 1.68 -7.25 1.09
C HIS A 107 1.46 -8.06 2.38
N SER A 108 0.85 -7.46 3.40
CA SER A 108 0.49 -8.15 4.64
C SER A 108 -0.76 -9.04 4.52
N GLY A 109 -1.37 -9.11 3.33
CA GLY A 109 -2.56 -9.91 3.06
C GLY A 109 -3.86 -9.30 3.57
N ILE A 110 -3.85 -8.05 3.98
CA ILE A 110 -5.02 -7.31 4.44
C ILE A 110 -5.69 -6.64 3.24
N LEU A 111 -7.02 -6.63 3.23
CA LEU A 111 -7.79 -5.86 2.28
C LEU A 111 -8.10 -4.50 2.89
N ILE A 112 -7.61 -3.44 2.26
CA ILE A 112 -7.86 -2.06 2.65
C ILE A 112 -8.74 -1.36 1.62
N LYS A 113 -9.53 -0.38 2.07
CA LYS A 113 -10.29 0.49 1.15
C LYS A 113 -9.42 1.66 0.73
N PRO A 114 -9.33 1.98 -0.56
CA PRO A 114 -8.62 3.17 -1.01
C PRO A 114 -9.33 4.45 -0.56
N SER A 115 -8.58 5.53 -0.44
CA SER A 115 -9.14 6.89 -0.46
C SER A 115 -9.46 7.31 -1.90
N ALA A 116 -10.24 8.39 -2.06
CA ALA A 116 -10.68 8.85 -3.39
C ALA A 116 -9.52 9.15 -4.36
N ASP A 117 -8.33 9.48 -3.85
CA ASP A 117 -7.16 9.87 -4.65
C ASP A 117 -6.28 8.68 -5.13
N ASP A 118 -6.66 7.44 -4.81
CA ASP A 118 -5.83 6.26 -5.13
C ASP A 118 -6.09 5.70 -6.54
N SER A 119 -6.86 6.39 -7.37
CA SER A 119 -7.20 6.00 -8.75
C SER A 119 -5.99 5.88 -9.67
N HIS A 120 -4.89 6.58 -9.36
CA HIS A 120 -3.64 6.58 -10.12
C HIS A 120 -2.78 5.33 -9.93
N ILE A 121 -3.15 4.44 -9.00
CA ILE A 121 -2.41 3.21 -8.73
C ILE A 121 -2.81 2.14 -9.75
N HIS A 122 -1.91 1.91 -10.72
CA HIS A 122 -2.10 0.89 -11.75
C HIS A 122 -1.63 -0.47 -11.25
N LEU A 123 -2.57 -1.31 -10.84
CA LEU A 123 -2.33 -2.68 -10.40
C LEU A 123 -3.39 -3.60 -11.01
N VAL A 124 -3.02 -4.88 -11.16
CA VAL A 124 -3.96 -5.90 -11.62
C VAL A 124 -5.21 -5.93 -10.72
N LEU A 125 -6.38 -6.00 -11.34
CA LEU A 125 -7.65 -6.16 -10.66
C LEU A 125 -7.94 -7.65 -10.44
N LEU A 126 -8.14 -8.05 -9.20
CA LEU A 126 -8.48 -9.43 -8.82
C LEU A 126 -9.93 -9.49 -8.34
N ARG A 127 -10.70 -10.46 -8.83
CA ARG A 127 -12.09 -10.75 -8.43
C ARG A 127 -12.24 -12.21 -8.08
N GLY A 128 -12.74 -12.52 -6.90
CA GLY A 128 -12.95 -13.88 -6.41
C GLY A 128 -13.39 -13.91 -4.95
N ARG A 129 -13.39 -15.07 -4.33
CA ARG A 129 -13.64 -15.20 -2.90
C ARG A 129 -12.41 -14.72 -2.10
N GLU A 130 -12.63 -14.03 -1.01
CA GLU A 130 -11.55 -13.47 -0.17
C GLU A 130 -10.59 -14.56 0.34
N SER A 131 -11.10 -15.77 0.59
CA SER A 131 -10.28 -16.92 0.98
C SER A 131 -9.26 -17.36 -0.08
N GLU A 132 -9.49 -16.99 -1.35
CA GLU A 132 -8.65 -17.37 -2.49
C GLU A 132 -7.67 -16.27 -2.93
N LYS A 133 -7.63 -15.16 -2.23
CA LYS A 133 -6.90 -13.95 -2.63
C LYS A 133 -5.42 -14.19 -2.95
N PHE A 134 -4.73 -15.02 -2.18
CA PHE A 134 -3.32 -15.33 -2.43
C PHE A 134 -3.12 -16.29 -3.60
N VAL A 135 -4.01 -17.26 -3.73
CA VAL A 135 -3.98 -18.20 -4.87
C VAL A 135 -4.22 -17.43 -6.17
N LEU A 136 -5.21 -16.53 -6.16
CA LEU A 136 -5.52 -15.71 -7.31
C LEU A 136 -4.40 -14.73 -7.67
N LEU A 137 -3.76 -14.12 -6.67
CA LEU A 137 -2.59 -13.28 -6.87
C LEU A 137 -1.42 -14.06 -7.48
N ASP A 138 -1.18 -15.29 -6.99
CA ASP A 138 -0.11 -16.14 -7.51
C ASP A 138 -0.38 -16.56 -8.96
N MET A 139 -1.60 -17.01 -9.27
CA MET A 139 -2.02 -17.33 -10.64
C MET A 139 -1.88 -16.13 -11.57
N SER A 140 -2.28 -14.94 -11.15
CA SER A 140 -2.15 -13.73 -11.95
C SER A 140 -0.69 -13.39 -12.27
N ARG A 141 0.22 -13.60 -11.31
CA ARG A 141 1.66 -13.39 -11.51
C ARG A 141 2.27 -14.42 -12.46
N GLN A 142 1.86 -15.68 -12.36
CA GLN A 142 2.34 -16.72 -13.26
C GLN A 142 1.92 -16.42 -14.71
N ILE A 143 0.67 -16.01 -14.94
CA ILE A 143 0.18 -15.60 -16.26
C ILE A 143 0.94 -14.36 -16.74
N GLN A 144 1.09 -13.34 -15.90
CA GLN A 144 1.83 -12.13 -16.24
C GLN A 144 3.27 -12.43 -16.66
N ASN A 145 3.94 -13.37 -15.99
CA ASN A 145 5.30 -13.77 -16.33
C ASN A 145 5.39 -14.35 -17.75
N GLN A 146 4.39 -15.11 -18.19
CA GLN A 146 4.34 -15.61 -19.57
C GLN A 146 4.06 -14.48 -20.56
N LEU A 147 3.13 -13.58 -20.24
CA LEU A 147 2.74 -12.48 -21.12
C LEU A 147 3.80 -11.37 -21.24
N ASN A 148 4.70 -11.23 -20.27
CA ASN A 148 5.78 -10.23 -20.30
C ASN A 148 6.69 -10.35 -21.55
N ARG A 149 6.87 -11.57 -22.06
CA ARG A 149 7.66 -11.82 -23.28
C ARG A 149 7.07 -11.15 -24.54
N TYR A 150 5.80 -10.77 -24.46
CA TYR A 150 5.02 -10.19 -25.60
C TYR A 150 4.59 -8.76 -25.35
N ASN A 151 5.15 -8.14 -24.30
CA ASN A 151 4.79 -6.78 -23.93
C ASN A 151 3.27 -6.62 -23.72
N GLU A 152 2.68 -7.66 -23.14
CA GLU A 152 1.25 -7.72 -22.81
C GLU A 152 1.11 -7.75 -21.28
N LYS A 153 0.11 -7.04 -20.76
CA LYS A 153 -0.13 -6.97 -19.33
C LYS A 153 -1.52 -7.49 -18.96
N VAL A 154 -1.57 -8.14 -17.81
CA VAL A 154 -2.83 -8.57 -17.19
C VAL A 154 -3.48 -7.34 -16.56
N GLU A 155 -4.69 -7.02 -16.97
CA GLU A 155 -5.51 -5.96 -16.41
C GLU A 155 -6.43 -6.49 -15.32
N GLU A 156 -7.15 -7.58 -15.61
CA GLU A 156 -8.11 -8.18 -14.67
C GLU A 156 -8.00 -9.70 -14.64
N VAL A 157 -8.15 -10.28 -13.44
CA VAL A 157 -8.30 -11.74 -13.25
C VAL A 157 -9.53 -12.00 -12.38
N ASN A 158 -10.47 -12.76 -12.92
CA ASN A 158 -11.72 -13.09 -12.28
C ASN A 158 -11.85 -14.60 -12.07
N LEU A 159 -11.96 -15.05 -10.82
CA LEU A 159 -12.17 -16.44 -10.45
C LEU A 159 -13.63 -16.64 -10.04
N SER A 160 -14.37 -17.38 -10.87
CA SER A 160 -15.75 -17.76 -10.57
C SER A 160 -15.83 -18.84 -9.48
N SER A 161 -16.99 -18.98 -8.86
CA SER A 161 -17.27 -20.05 -7.87
C SER A 161 -17.14 -21.46 -8.45
N GLY A 162 -17.24 -21.61 -9.76
CA GLY A 162 -17.05 -22.88 -10.49
C GLY A 162 -15.59 -23.21 -10.78
N GLY A 163 -14.63 -22.40 -10.31
CA GLY A 163 -13.20 -22.63 -10.56
C GLY A 163 -12.74 -22.21 -11.97
N TYR A 164 -13.55 -21.42 -12.68
CA TYR A 164 -13.17 -20.82 -13.96
C TYR A 164 -12.43 -19.51 -13.72
N LEU A 165 -11.25 -19.38 -14.31
CA LEU A 165 -10.39 -18.22 -14.26
C LEU A 165 -10.48 -17.49 -15.60
N LYS A 166 -11.06 -16.30 -15.60
CA LYS A 166 -11.09 -15.40 -16.75
C LYS A 166 -10.06 -14.30 -16.54
N VAL A 167 -9.19 -14.11 -17.52
CA VAL A 167 -8.12 -13.10 -17.52
C VAL A 167 -8.37 -12.15 -18.67
N THR A 168 -8.31 -10.85 -18.41
CA THR A 168 -8.37 -9.80 -19.42
C THR A 168 -7.04 -9.07 -19.46
N THR A 169 -6.51 -8.84 -20.63
CA THR A 169 -5.28 -8.09 -20.84
C THR A 169 -5.56 -6.62 -21.11
N GLU A 170 -4.55 -5.74 -20.99
CA GLU A 170 -4.69 -4.30 -21.32
C GLU A 170 -5.16 -4.06 -22.77
N LYS A 171 -4.86 -4.97 -23.70
CA LYS A 171 -5.31 -4.89 -25.11
C LYS A 171 -6.67 -5.50 -25.36
N GLY A 172 -7.33 -6.01 -24.31
CA GLY A 172 -8.68 -6.57 -24.38
C GLY A 172 -8.73 -8.04 -24.79
N THR A 173 -7.61 -8.74 -24.89
CA THR A 173 -7.59 -10.19 -25.13
C THR A 173 -8.08 -10.92 -23.87
N GLU A 174 -9.03 -11.85 -24.03
CA GLU A 174 -9.54 -12.69 -22.97
C GLU A 174 -8.88 -14.06 -22.97
N LEU A 175 -8.36 -14.50 -21.82
CA LEU A 175 -7.81 -15.84 -21.61
C LEU A 175 -8.67 -16.58 -20.60
N THR A 176 -9.04 -17.83 -20.88
CA THR A 176 -9.87 -18.63 -20.00
C THR A 176 -9.12 -19.88 -19.56
N PHE A 177 -9.04 -20.06 -18.23
CA PHE A 177 -8.42 -21.23 -17.58
C PHE A 177 -9.38 -21.85 -16.57
N THR A 178 -8.94 -22.95 -15.94
CA THR A 178 -9.56 -23.51 -14.75
C THR A 178 -8.50 -23.62 -13.64
N THR A 179 -8.93 -23.60 -12.39
CA THR A 179 -8.03 -23.88 -11.26
C THR A 179 -7.53 -25.31 -11.26
N LYS A 180 -8.33 -26.22 -11.82
CA LYS A 180 -7.93 -27.61 -12.03
C LYS A 180 -6.97 -27.69 -13.21
N ASN A 181 -5.81 -28.33 -13.02
CA ASN A 181 -4.77 -28.48 -14.05
C ASN A 181 -4.24 -27.13 -14.58
N PHE A 182 -4.24 -26.10 -13.75
CA PHE A 182 -3.82 -24.75 -14.15
C PHE A 182 -2.40 -24.72 -14.69
N ARG A 183 -1.47 -25.51 -14.10
CA ARG A 183 -0.09 -25.59 -14.56
C ARG A 183 0.04 -26.08 -15.99
N GLU A 184 -0.67 -27.15 -16.35
CA GLU A 184 -0.66 -27.69 -17.71
C GLU A 184 -1.25 -26.71 -18.72
N GLN A 185 -2.27 -25.93 -18.29
CA GLN A 185 -2.87 -24.89 -19.11
C GLN A 185 -1.89 -23.72 -19.30
N LEU A 186 -1.10 -23.39 -18.29
CA LEU A 186 -0.08 -22.34 -18.37
C LEU A 186 1.09 -22.76 -19.28
N GLU A 187 1.50 -24.03 -19.25
CA GLU A 187 2.50 -24.61 -20.15
C GLU A 187 1.99 -24.52 -21.61
N ARG A 188 0.71 -24.83 -21.88
CA ARG A 188 0.12 -24.64 -23.22
C ARG A 188 0.04 -23.17 -23.65
N LEU A 189 -0.16 -22.24 -22.75
CA LEU A 189 -0.04 -20.82 -23.05
C LEU A 189 1.39 -20.47 -23.47
N GLU A 190 2.40 -20.97 -22.76
CA GLU A 190 3.80 -20.74 -23.07
C GLU A 190 4.16 -21.31 -24.46
N ASP A 191 3.76 -22.55 -24.75
CA ASP A 191 3.98 -23.20 -26.03
C ASP A 191 3.32 -22.43 -27.18
N PHE A 192 2.06 -22.03 -26.98
CA PHE A 192 1.29 -21.28 -27.96
C PHE A 192 1.97 -19.94 -28.28
N ILE A 193 2.38 -19.24 -27.24
CA ILE A 193 3.00 -17.93 -27.38
C ILE A 193 4.41 -18.05 -28.02
N SER A 194 5.14 -19.13 -27.74
CA SER A 194 6.49 -19.38 -28.28
C SER A 194 6.47 -19.77 -29.76
N PHE A 195 5.30 -20.12 -30.29
CA PHE A 195 5.18 -20.50 -31.68
C PHE A 195 5.26 -19.27 -32.60
N GLU A 196 6.30 -19.14 -33.43
CA GLU A 196 6.60 -17.97 -34.25
C GLU A 196 5.43 -17.48 -35.13
N LEU A 197 4.54 -18.39 -35.55
CA LEU A 197 3.34 -18.08 -36.34
C LEU A 197 2.35 -17.17 -35.59
N PHE A 198 2.37 -17.17 -34.26
CA PHE A 198 1.40 -16.45 -33.45
C PHE A 198 1.99 -15.24 -32.71
N SER A 199 3.31 -15.14 -32.58
CA SER A 199 3.97 -14.05 -31.87
C SER A 199 3.63 -12.65 -32.41
N GLY A 200 3.32 -12.52 -33.70
CA GLY A 200 2.88 -11.27 -34.33
C GLY A 200 1.35 -11.07 -34.39
N LYS A 201 0.54 -12.08 -34.00
CA LYS A 201 -0.91 -12.07 -34.18
C LYS A 201 -1.69 -11.93 -32.87
N LEU A 202 -1.04 -11.87 -31.72
CA LEU A 202 -1.72 -11.70 -30.43
C LEU A 202 -2.68 -10.49 -30.42
N ASN A 203 -2.31 -9.41 -31.10
CA ASN A 203 -3.14 -8.21 -31.19
C ASN A 203 -4.48 -8.43 -31.95
N ASN A 204 -4.62 -9.51 -32.71
CA ASN A 204 -5.84 -9.86 -33.43
C ASN A 204 -6.66 -10.96 -32.75
N ILE A 205 -6.20 -11.45 -31.59
CA ILE A 205 -6.89 -12.48 -30.83
C ILE A 205 -7.83 -11.83 -29.84
N ARG A 206 -9.11 -12.16 -29.95
CA ARG A 206 -10.12 -11.72 -29.02
C ARG A 206 -10.22 -12.62 -27.77
N ASN A 207 -10.17 -13.95 -27.98
CA ASN A 207 -10.31 -14.91 -26.88
C ASN A 207 -9.43 -16.15 -27.11
N MET A 208 -8.84 -16.68 -26.03
CA MET A 208 -8.17 -17.97 -25.98
C MET A 208 -8.71 -18.79 -24.81
N ASP A 209 -9.15 -20.01 -25.10
CA ASP A 209 -9.70 -20.92 -24.10
C ASP A 209 -8.77 -22.14 -23.91
N PHE A 210 -8.14 -22.23 -22.74
CA PHE A 210 -7.16 -23.24 -22.35
C PHE A 210 -7.77 -24.42 -21.59
N ARG A 211 -9.09 -24.44 -21.40
CA ARG A 211 -9.77 -25.50 -20.63
C ARG A 211 -9.77 -26.86 -21.28
N TYR A 212 -9.52 -26.93 -22.58
CA TYR A 212 -9.43 -28.18 -23.32
C TYR A 212 -8.14 -28.93 -22.98
N ASN A 213 -8.23 -30.30 -22.89
CA ASN A 213 -7.07 -31.08 -22.46
C ASN A 213 -5.93 -31.09 -23.47
N ASN A 214 -6.23 -31.04 -24.78
CA ASN A 214 -5.27 -31.28 -25.85
C ASN A 214 -5.11 -30.10 -26.83
N GLY A 215 -5.52 -28.90 -26.44
CA GLY A 215 -5.43 -27.75 -27.33
C GLY A 215 -5.93 -26.45 -26.74
N VAL A 216 -5.98 -25.44 -27.58
CA VAL A 216 -6.48 -24.10 -27.25
C VAL A 216 -7.52 -23.73 -28.31
N SER A 217 -8.67 -23.27 -27.88
CA SER A 217 -9.66 -22.64 -28.77
C SER A 217 -9.36 -21.15 -28.91
N ILE A 218 -9.31 -20.65 -30.14
CA ILE A 218 -8.95 -19.27 -30.42
C ILE A 218 -10.06 -18.61 -31.23
N LEU A 219 -10.44 -17.42 -30.80
CA LEU A 219 -11.35 -16.54 -31.52
C LEU A 219 -10.59 -15.26 -31.90
N PHE A 220 -10.60 -14.93 -33.18
CA PHE A 220 -10.04 -13.69 -33.70
C PHE A 220 -11.12 -12.59 -33.80
N TYR A 221 -10.68 -11.33 -33.89
CA TYR A 221 -11.54 -10.19 -34.19
C TYR A 221 -12.07 -10.23 -35.60
#